data_78d0432113ce75f2480139c37e69b066
#
_entry.id   78d0432113ce75f2480139c37e69b066
#
_cell.length_a   1.000
_cell.length_b   1.000
_cell.length_c   1.000
_cell.angle_alpha   90.00
_cell.angle_beta   90.00
_cell.angle_gamma   90.00
#
_symmetry.space_group_name_H-M   'P 1'
#
loop_
_entity.id
_entity.type
_entity.pdbx_description
1 polymer ?
#
loop_
_entity_poly.entity_id
_entity_poly.type
_entity_poly.pdbx_seq_one_letter_code
_entity_poly.pdbx_strand_id
1 'polypeptide(L)'
;MKKPRLPFWQIWNMSFGFLGIQFGFALQNANVSRIFETLGADVSQIPILWIAAPVTGLIVQPIVGYLSDNTWNRMGRRRPYFLVGAILASLALIVMPNSPYLWMAAGMLWILDASINITMEPFRAFVGDMLPSEQRTKGFAMQSFFIGIAAFVGSFLPYIMTNWFGISNVAPEGMIPDSVKFSFYFGGAIFFLAVMWTIYRTREYSPEQLKAFEEAEKEEHGIDEKIEAPDRSDEERARTKMIHGPVLIILGAIFSYLVFNQGFAQELYILTVGIAGIGAIITLAGFMQRRSMHNGVVVIFDDLYLMPKTMKQLAVVQFFSWFALFAMWIYTTSAVTSHIYDMRMDAAEVSELVEAGSLLETRTEADWFDRFGRVQRDLDNYQTQIEAGQSNVTASMRVVNFFLEEGRVELTEETRQTLRRIEKEYNEGADWVGVSFGIYNGFAALVAFLLPVMAGFTNRKTTHAIALTAGAIGLISIYFITNPMMILVAMIGVGLAWASILSLPYAILAGSLPSHKMGIYMGIFNFFIVLPQILAASILGFIVGTIFDGQAIFALILGGCTWILAAGLVFLVDDVDDPGHKAKEA
;
A
#
# COMPACT_ATOMS: atom_id res chain seq x y z
N MET A 1 -18.25 -6.05 -36.30
CA MET A 1 -17.87 -7.46 -35.97
C MET A 1 -17.91 -7.60 -34.45
N LYS A 2 -18.69 -8.56 -33.89
CA LYS A 2 -18.77 -8.69 -32.41
C LYS A 2 -17.54 -9.42 -31.83
N LYS A 3 -17.11 -8.98 -30.63
CA LYS A 3 -16.02 -9.62 -29.89
C LYS A 3 -16.43 -11.06 -29.48
N PRO A 4 -15.63 -12.12 -29.80
CA PRO A 4 -15.99 -13.49 -29.52
C PRO A 4 -16.00 -13.80 -28.01
N ARG A 5 -16.92 -14.64 -27.56
CA ARG A 5 -16.94 -15.17 -26.19
C ARG A 5 -15.77 -16.13 -25.98
N LEU A 6 -15.02 -15.93 -24.90
CA LEU A 6 -13.93 -16.81 -24.54
C LEU A 6 -14.40 -17.94 -23.61
N PRO A 7 -13.90 -19.19 -23.77
CA PRO A 7 -14.16 -20.28 -22.85
C PRO A 7 -13.45 -20.06 -21.51
N PHE A 8 -13.92 -20.74 -20.45
CA PHE A 8 -13.41 -20.64 -19.08
C PHE A 8 -11.88 -20.71 -19.01
N TRP A 9 -11.25 -21.68 -19.66
CA TRP A 9 -9.80 -21.86 -19.61
C TRP A 9 -8.99 -20.72 -20.25
N GLN A 10 -9.56 -20.02 -21.21
CA GLN A 10 -8.90 -18.82 -21.76
C GLN A 10 -8.99 -17.66 -20.77
N ILE A 11 -10.15 -17.47 -20.09
CA ILE A 11 -10.30 -16.47 -19.02
C ILE A 11 -9.36 -16.80 -17.84
N TRP A 12 -9.24 -18.08 -17.48
CA TRP A 12 -8.27 -18.57 -16.49
C TRP A 12 -6.84 -18.18 -16.87
N ASN A 13 -6.40 -18.58 -18.07
CA ASN A 13 -5.02 -18.35 -18.53
C ASN A 13 -4.67 -16.85 -18.63
N MET A 14 -5.62 -16.02 -19.07
CA MET A 14 -5.39 -14.57 -19.18
C MET A 14 -5.34 -13.88 -17.82
N SER A 15 -5.98 -14.43 -16.80
CA SER A 15 -6.01 -13.84 -15.45
C SER A 15 -4.91 -14.39 -14.54
N PHE A 16 -4.26 -15.51 -14.93
CA PHE A 16 -3.31 -16.24 -14.09
C PHE A 16 -2.10 -15.40 -13.65
N GLY A 17 -1.64 -14.46 -14.49
CA GLY A 17 -0.53 -13.57 -14.14
C GLY A 17 -0.78 -12.69 -12.90
N PHE A 18 -2.06 -12.42 -12.55
CA PHE A 18 -2.40 -11.72 -11.31
C PHE A 18 -1.97 -12.46 -10.04
N LEU A 19 -1.91 -13.79 -10.10
CA LEU A 19 -1.36 -14.59 -9.00
C LEU A 19 0.09 -14.14 -8.70
N GLY A 20 0.93 -14.02 -9.73
CA GLY A 20 2.32 -13.57 -9.57
C GLY A 20 2.42 -12.14 -9.03
N ILE A 21 1.66 -11.20 -9.61
CA ILE A 21 1.62 -9.80 -9.19
C ILE A 21 1.28 -9.71 -7.70
N GLN A 22 0.27 -10.44 -7.26
CA GLN A 22 -0.20 -10.39 -5.88
C GLN A 22 0.74 -11.08 -4.90
N PHE A 23 1.51 -12.08 -5.34
CA PHE A 23 2.61 -12.62 -4.53
C PHE A 23 3.64 -11.55 -4.19
N GLY A 24 4.00 -10.69 -5.16
CA GLY A 24 4.88 -9.54 -4.93
C GLY A 24 4.32 -8.61 -3.85
N PHE A 25 3.08 -8.18 -3.98
CA PHE A 25 2.42 -7.32 -2.98
C PHE A 25 2.27 -7.98 -1.60
N ALA A 26 1.92 -9.27 -1.56
CA ALA A 26 1.74 -9.97 -0.29
C ALA A 26 3.05 -10.09 0.50
N LEU A 27 4.15 -10.43 -0.18
CA LEU A 27 5.47 -10.48 0.44
C LEU A 27 5.95 -9.11 0.89
N GLN A 28 5.73 -8.08 0.06
CA GLN A 28 6.02 -6.70 0.38
C GLN A 28 5.27 -6.28 1.65
N ASN A 29 3.96 -6.38 1.66
CA ASN A 29 3.12 -5.91 2.78
C ASN A 29 3.41 -6.63 4.09
N ALA A 30 3.75 -7.92 4.04
CA ALA A 30 4.01 -8.70 5.24
C ALA A 30 5.45 -8.57 5.77
N ASN A 31 6.42 -8.18 4.93
CA ASN A 31 7.83 -8.34 5.32
C ASN A 31 8.70 -7.09 5.12
N VAL A 32 8.29 -6.08 4.35
CA VAL A 32 9.17 -4.94 4.03
C VAL A 32 9.50 -4.12 5.28
N SER A 33 8.53 -3.89 6.19
CA SER A 33 8.80 -3.21 7.46
C SER A 33 9.82 -4.00 8.29
N ARG A 34 9.67 -5.34 8.38
CA ARG A 34 10.66 -6.22 9.02
C ARG A 34 12.05 -6.09 8.40
N ILE A 35 12.13 -6.09 7.05
CA ILE A 35 13.40 -5.92 6.33
C ILE A 35 14.06 -4.58 6.71
N PHE A 36 13.29 -3.50 6.74
CA PHE A 36 13.80 -2.19 7.10
C PHE A 36 14.26 -2.10 8.55
N GLU A 37 13.50 -2.64 9.50
CA GLU A 37 13.87 -2.71 10.91
C GLU A 37 15.14 -3.55 11.11
N THR A 38 15.24 -4.72 10.46
CA THR A 38 16.43 -5.59 10.52
C THR A 38 17.66 -4.87 9.97
N LEU A 39 17.51 -4.01 8.95
CA LEU A 39 18.59 -3.20 8.38
C LEU A 39 18.83 -1.88 9.13
N GLY A 40 18.20 -1.70 10.31
CA GLY A 40 18.44 -0.61 11.23
C GLY A 40 17.62 0.66 10.96
N ALA A 41 16.46 0.56 10.32
CA ALA A 41 15.53 1.68 10.25
C ALA A 41 14.88 1.95 11.61
N ASP A 42 14.74 3.24 11.97
CA ASP A 42 13.91 3.64 13.09
C ASP A 42 12.43 3.46 12.76
N VAL A 43 11.60 3.10 13.75
CA VAL A 43 10.15 2.93 13.59
C VAL A 43 9.50 4.20 12.99
N SER A 44 9.99 5.39 13.35
CA SER A 44 9.55 6.66 12.78
C SER A 44 9.94 6.86 11.32
N GLN A 45 11.00 6.22 10.83
CA GLN A 45 11.47 6.33 9.44
C GLN A 45 10.77 5.35 8.49
N ILE A 46 10.17 4.26 9.00
CA ILE A 46 9.54 3.24 8.17
C ILE A 46 8.49 3.84 7.19
N PRO A 47 7.60 4.77 7.60
CA PRO A 47 6.59 5.31 6.70
C PRO A 47 7.18 5.97 5.44
N ILE A 48 8.28 6.72 5.59
CA ILE A 48 8.90 7.40 4.46
C ILE A 48 9.54 6.41 3.47
N LEU A 49 10.05 5.29 3.97
CA LEU A 49 10.60 4.23 3.12
C LEU A 49 9.50 3.54 2.30
N TRP A 50 8.25 3.52 2.82
CA TRP A 50 7.07 2.98 2.13
C TRP A 50 6.46 3.90 1.07
N ILE A 51 6.94 5.13 0.92
CA ILE A 51 6.40 6.09 -0.04
C ILE A 51 6.56 5.63 -1.50
N ALA A 52 7.45 4.68 -1.76
CA ALA A 52 7.68 4.10 -3.08
C ALA A 52 6.38 3.60 -3.73
N ALA A 53 5.57 2.83 -2.99
CA ALA A 53 4.34 2.23 -3.49
C ALA A 53 3.32 3.28 -4.03
N PRO A 54 2.87 4.26 -3.24
CA PRO A 54 1.92 5.24 -3.73
C PRO A 54 2.50 6.17 -4.81
N VAL A 55 3.76 6.59 -4.72
CA VAL A 55 4.37 7.49 -5.71
C VAL A 55 4.55 6.79 -7.05
N THR A 56 5.03 5.55 -7.07
CA THR A 56 5.13 4.78 -8.32
C THR A 56 3.77 4.49 -8.91
N GLY A 57 2.75 4.18 -8.09
CA GLY A 57 1.37 4.03 -8.54
C GLY A 57 0.85 5.30 -9.23
N LEU A 58 1.09 6.45 -8.65
CA LEU A 58 0.64 7.73 -9.19
C LEU A 58 1.32 8.10 -10.52
N ILE A 59 2.61 7.80 -10.66
CA ILE A 59 3.43 8.22 -11.81
C ILE A 59 3.46 7.13 -12.90
N VAL A 60 3.76 5.89 -12.53
CA VAL A 60 4.04 4.82 -13.49
C VAL A 60 2.77 4.33 -14.18
N GLN A 61 1.65 4.20 -13.45
CA GLN A 61 0.41 3.66 -14.03
C GLN A 61 -0.10 4.47 -15.21
N PRO A 62 -0.26 5.81 -15.14
CA PRO A 62 -0.72 6.60 -16.28
C PRO A 62 0.25 6.55 -17.47
N ILE A 63 1.56 6.59 -17.20
CA ILE A 63 2.60 6.54 -18.26
C ILE A 63 2.54 5.21 -18.98
N VAL A 64 2.51 4.10 -18.24
CA VAL A 64 2.49 2.75 -18.81
C VAL A 64 1.14 2.47 -19.47
N GLY A 65 0.05 2.95 -18.91
CA GLY A 65 -1.27 2.90 -19.53
C GLY A 65 -1.23 3.50 -20.93
N TYR A 66 -0.79 4.76 -21.03
CA TYR A 66 -0.66 5.47 -22.30
C TYR A 66 0.30 4.77 -23.28
N LEU A 67 1.51 4.40 -22.81
CA LEU A 67 2.49 3.73 -23.66
C LEU A 67 1.97 2.38 -24.17
N SER A 68 1.35 1.58 -23.31
CA SER A 68 0.81 0.28 -23.68
C SER A 68 -0.38 0.40 -24.65
N ASP A 69 -1.15 1.48 -24.59
CA ASP A 69 -2.22 1.79 -25.53
C ASP A 69 -1.72 2.06 -26.94
N ASN A 70 -0.54 2.66 -27.06
CA ASN A 70 0.07 3.04 -28.33
C ASN A 70 1.12 2.06 -28.87
N THR A 71 1.38 0.97 -28.16
CA THR A 71 2.37 -0.04 -28.57
C THR A 71 1.69 -1.14 -29.39
N TRP A 72 2.33 -1.58 -30.48
CA TRP A 72 2.02 -2.82 -31.19
C TRP A 72 3.29 -3.41 -31.78
N ASN A 73 3.61 -4.64 -31.37
CA ASN A 73 4.79 -5.36 -31.86
C ASN A 73 4.48 -6.86 -32.04
N ARG A 74 5.50 -7.68 -32.34
CA ARG A 74 5.36 -9.12 -32.54
C ARG A 74 4.79 -9.87 -31.33
N MET A 75 4.95 -9.32 -30.11
CA MET A 75 4.39 -9.91 -28.90
C MET A 75 2.96 -9.47 -28.62
N GLY A 76 2.50 -8.40 -29.25
CA GLY A 76 1.21 -7.77 -29.01
C GLY A 76 1.33 -6.35 -28.47
N ARG A 77 0.25 -5.85 -27.85
CA ARG A 77 0.09 -4.51 -27.29
C ARG A 77 0.51 -4.47 -25.81
N ARG A 78 -0.03 -5.37 -24.98
CA ARG A 78 0.11 -5.41 -23.52
C ARG A 78 1.24 -6.32 -23.03
N ARG A 79 1.44 -7.45 -23.71
CA ARG A 79 2.37 -8.51 -23.31
C ARG A 79 3.83 -8.09 -23.17
N PRO A 80 4.39 -7.14 -23.97
CA PRO A 80 5.74 -6.64 -23.75
C PRO A 80 5.93 -6.01 -22.36
N TYR A 81 4.91 -5.28 -21.86
CA TYR A 81 4.93 -4.66 -20.53
C TYR A 81 4.83 -5.71 -19.42
N PHE A 82 3.99 -6.77 -19.63
CA PHE A 82 3.95 -7.91 -18.71
C PHE A 82 5.34 -8.50 -18.52
N LEU A 83 6.05 -8.75 -19.62
CA LEU A 83 7.37 -9.38 -19.60
C LEU A 83 8.40 -8.49 -18.89
N VAL A 84 8.50 -7.23 -19.28
CA VAL A 84 9.48 -6.29 -18.72
C VAL A 84 9.23 -6.11 -17.21
N GLY A 85 7.99 -5.84 -16.82
CA GLY A 85 7.64 -5.68 -15.41
C GLY A 85 7.86 -6.96 -14.60
N ALA A 86 7.54 -8.14 -15.14
CA ALA A 86 7.77 -9.41 -14.45
C ALA A 86 9.26 -9.71 -14.25
N ILE A 87 10.11 -9.45 -15.24
CA ILE A 87 11.56 -9.62 -15.10
C ILE A 87 12.10 -8.70 -14.00
N LEU A 88 11.78 -7.40 -14.07
CA LEU A 88 12.30 -6.42 -13.12
C LEU A 88 11.76 -6.66 -11.70
N ALA A 89 10.46 -6.96 -11.54
CA ALA A 89 9.86 -7.27 -10.24
C ALA A 89 10.47 -8.54 -9.62
N SER A 90 10.65 -9.59 -10.41
CA SER A 90 11.26 -10.84 -9.93
C SER A 90 12.72 -10.65 -9.53
N LEU A 91 13.49 -9.86 -10.28
CA LEU A 91 14.85 -9.49 -9.90
C LEU A 91 14.87 -8.65 -8.61
N ALA A 92 13.96 -7.68 -8.48
CA ALA A 92 13.86 -6.86 -7.26
C ALA A 92 13.50 -7.72 -6.03
N LEU A 93 12.57 -8.69 -6.17
CA LEU A 93 12.25 -9.65 -5.11
C LEU A 93 13.44 -10.53 -4.70
N ILE A 94 14.31 -10.89 -5.65
CA ILE A 94 15.51 -11.67 -5.33
C ILE A 94 16.58 -10.79 -4.67
N VAL A 95 16.78 -9.56 -5.14
CA VAL A 95 17.87 -8.69 -4.67
C VAL A 95 17.54 -8.02 -3.34
N MET A 96 16.28 -7.61 -3.11
CA MET A 96 15.87 -6.89 -1.90
C MET A 96 16.25 -7.60 -0.59
N PRO A 97 15.94 -8.90 -0.38
CA PRO A 97 16.29 -9.58 0.87
C PRO A 97 17.79 -9.91 1.00
N ASN A 98 18.59 -9.63 -0.02
CA ASN A 98 20.06 -9.74 0.02
C ASN A 98 20.75 -8.37 0.15
N SER A 99 19.99 -7.30 0.40
CA SER A 99 20.54 -5.96 0.54
C SER A 99 21.31 -5.84 1.86
N PRO A 100 22.60 -5.46 1.81
CA PRO A 100 23.41 -5.27 3.03
C PRO A 100 23.14 -3.92 3.72
N TYR A 101 22.46 -3.00 3.04
CA TYR A 101 22.22 -1.64 3.53
C TYR A 101 20.75 -1.23 3.36
N LEU A 102 20.23 -0.45 4.31
CA LEU A 102 18.86 0.07 4.29
C LEU A 102 18.52 0.82 3.00
N TRP A 103 19.41 1.71 2.52
CA TRP A 103 19.19 2.48 1.29
C TRP A 103 19.05 1.60 0.04
N MET A 104 19.76 0.45 0.02
CA MET A 104 19.66 -0.50 -1.08
C MET A 104 18.31 -1.23 -1.06
N ALA A 105 17.85 -1.69 0.10
CA ALA A 105 16.54 -2.31 0.25
C ALA A 105 15.41 -1.33 -0.12
N ALA A 106 15.52 -0.06 0.31
CA ALA A 106 14.58 0.99 -0.06
C ALA A 106 14.59 1.25 -1.58
N GLY A 107 15.77 1.32 -2.20
CA GLY A 107 15.90 1.43 -3.66
C GLY A 107 15.29 0.24 -4.40
N MET A 108 15.47 -0.98 -3.90
CA MET A 108 14.83 -2.17 -4.46
C MET A 108 13.31 -2.14 -4.31
N LEU A 109 12.76 -1.55 -3.25
CA LEU A 109 11.33 -1.33 -3.10
C LEU A 109 10.79 -0.41 -4.20
N TRP A 110 11.47 0.69 -4.51
CA TRP A 110 11.11 1.57 -5.63
C TRP A 110 11.09 0.83 -6.97
N ILE A 111 12.09 -0.01 -7.23
CA ILE A 111 12.16 -0.82 -8.45
C ILE A 111 11.03 -1.85 -8.46
N LEU A 112 10.77 -2.52 -7.34
CA LEU A 112 9.71 -3.51 -7.21
C LEU A 112 8.34 -2.89 -7.49
N ASP A 113 8.00 -1.80 -6.81
CA ASP A 113 6.72 -1.14 -6.96
C ASP A 113 6.50 -0.58 -8.37
N ALA A 114 7.52 0.07 -8.95
CA ALA A 114 7.46 0.52 -10.34
C ALA A 114 7.23 -0.65 -11.30
N SER A 115 7.93 -1.77 -11.10
CA SER A 115 7.86 -2.95 -11.97
C SER A 115 6.52 -3.68 -11.83
N ILE A 116 5.97 -3.75 -10.62
CA ILE A 116 4.62 -4.28 -10.37
C ILE A 116 3.60 -3.41 -11.12
N ASN A 117 3.71 -2.08 -11.04
CA ASN A 117 2.80 -1.17 -11.74
C ASN A 117 2.93 -1.26 -13.28
N ILE A 118 4.15 -1.46 -13.82
CA ILE A 118 4.39 -1.73 -15.24
C ILE A 118 3.65 -2.99 -15.70
N THR A 119 3.56 -4.02 -14.85
CA THR A 119 2.86 -5.25 -15.17
C THR A 119 1.35 -5.12 -14.96
N MET A 120 0.93 -4.57 -13.82
CA MET A 120 -0.45 -4.61 -13.34
C MET A 120 -1.41 -3.77 -14.19
N GLU A 121 -1.01 -2.55 -14.59
CA GLU A 121 -1.90 -1.66 -15.33
C GLU A 121 -2.29 -2.23 -16.70
N PRO A 122 -1.34 -2.68 -17.55
CA PRO A 122 -1.70 -3.33 -18.80
C PRO A 122 -2.49 -4.64 -18.60
N PHE A 123 -2.28 -5.38 -17.50
CA PHE A 123 -3.07 -6.58 -17.19
C PHE A 123 -4.54 -6.27 -16.91
N ARG A 124 -4.83 -5.15 -16.22
CA ARG A 124 -6.22 -4.72 -16.01
C ARG A 124 -6.90 -4.36 -17.33
N ALA A 125 -6.21 -3.58 -18.17
CA ALA A 125 -6.70 -3.21 -19.48
C ALA A 125 -6.89 -4.44 -20.41
N PHE A 126 -6.02 -5.44 -20.28
CA PHE A 126 -6.09 -6.67 -21.08
C PHE A 126 -7.41 -7.42 -20.94
N VAL A 127 -8.03 -7.43 -19.76
CA VAL A 127 -9.36 -8.03 -19.56
C VAL A 127 -10.43 -7.31 -20.40
N GLY A 128 -10.40 -5.98 -20.40
CA GLY A 128 -11.30 -5.16 -21.23
C GLY A 128 -11.07 -5.36 -22.72
N ASP A 129 -9.79 -5.45 -23.15
CA ASP A 129 -9.40 -5.65 -24.54
C ASP A 129 -9.86 -7.02 -25.06
N MET A 130 -9.77 -8.08 -24.24
CA MET A 130 -10.00 -9.46 -24.65
C MET A 130 -11.46 -9.94 -24.52
N LEU A 131 -12.19 -9.43 -23.52
CA LEU A 131 -13.53 -9.96 -23.21
C LEU A 131 -14.65 -9.06 -23.75
N PRO A 132 -15.74 -9.64 -24.30
CA PRO A 132 -16.96 -8.90 -24.59
C PRO A 132 -17.60 -8.42 -23.27
N SER A 133 -18.45 -7.39 -23.36
CA SER A 133 -19.09 -6.74 -22.21
C SER A 133 -19.73 -7.72 -21.22
N GLU A 134 -20.41 -8.76 -21.72
CA GLU A 134 -21.12 -9.76 -20.89
C GLU A 134 -20.14 -10.67 -20.10
N GLN A 135 -18.88 -10.75 -20.50
CA GLN A 135 -17.88 -11.60 -19.83
C GLN A 135 -16.87 -10.82 -19.00
N ARG A 136 -16.85 -9.47 -19.09
CA ARG A 136 -15.89 -8.63 -18.34
C ARG A 136 -15.98 -8.86 -16.82
N THR A 137 -17.19 -8.96 -16.27
CA THR A 137 -17.41 -9.30 -14.85
C THR A 137 -16.77 -10.63 -14.45
N LYS A 138 -16.86 -11.66 -15.33
CA LYS A 138 -16.22 -12.96 -15.08
C LYS A 138 -14.70 -12.87 -15.13
N GLY A 139 -14.15 -12.04 -16.01
CA GLY A 139 -12.71 -11.78 -16.10
C GLY A 139 -12.17 -11.12 -14.83
N PHE A 140 -12.80 -10.06 -14.35
CA PHE A 140 -12.41 -9.39 -13.11
C PHE A 140 -12.60 -10.27 -11.87
N ALA A 141 -13.67 -11.07 -11.82
CA ALA A 141 -13.87 -12.04 -10.74
C ALA A 141 -12.75 -13.10 -10.71
N MET A 142 -12.28 -13.56 -11.88
CA MET A 142 -11.16 -14.49 -11.98
C MET A 142 -9.83 -13.84 -11.52
N GLN A 143 -9.62 -12.56 -11.85
CA GLN A 143 -8.47 -11.82 -11.31
C GLN A 143 -8.53 -11.72 -9.78
N SER A 144 -9.69 -11.35 -9.21
CA SER A 144 -9.89 -11.26 -7.77
C SER A 144 -9.67 -12.61 -7.07
N PHE A 145 -10.04 -13.72 -7.69
CA PHE A 145 -9.75 -15.06 -7.19
C PHE A 145 -8.24 -15.32 -7.08
N PHE A 146 -7.47 -15.04 -8.14
CA PHE A 146 -6.01 -15.20 -8.10
C PHE A 146 -5.35 -14.24 -7.10
N ILE A 147 -5.84 -13.00 -6.99
CA ILE A 147 -5.40 -12.02 -6.00
C ILE A 147 -5.58 -12.58 -4.59
N GLY A 148 -6.77 -13.10 -4.27
CA GLY A 148 -7.06 -13.64 -2.95
C GLY A 148 -6.18 -14.82 -2.55
N ILE A 149 -6.03 -15.81 -3.45
CA ILE A 149 -5.16 -16.98 -3.21
C ILE A 149 -3.70 -16.55 -3.01
N ALA A 150 -3.20 -15.71 -3.90
CA ALA A 150 -1.80 -15.28 -3.84
C ALA A 150 -1.52 -14.43 -2.60
N ALA A 151 -2.45 -13.56 -2.20
CA ALA A 151 -2.31 -12.77 -0.98
C ALA A 151 -2.29 -13.67 0.26
N PHE A 152 -3.18 -14.66 0.32
CA PHE A 152 -3.20 -15.64 1.41
C PHE A 152 -1.88 -16.41 1.49
N VAL A 153 -1.50 -17.12 0.42
CA VAL A 153 -0.31 -17.97 0.43
C VAL A 153 0.97 -17.16 0.58
N GLY A 154 1.09 -16.02 -0.13
CA GLY A 154 2.29 -15.18 -0.09
C GLY A 154 2.56 -14.60 1.30
N SER A 155 1.53 -14.19 2.04
CA SER A 155 1.67 -13.68 3.40
C SER A 155 2.10 -14.76 4.41
N PHE A 156 1.71 -16.01 4.18
CA PHE A 156 2.09 -17.15 5.03
C PHE A 156 3.50 -17.69 4.73
N LEU A 157 4.13 -17.31 3.63
CA LEU A 157 5.37 -17.96 3.20
C LEU A 157 6.50 -17.95 4.23
N PRO A 158 6.85 -16.85 4.93
CA PRO A 158 7.92 -16.89 5.93
C PRO A 158 7.61 -17.85 7.07
N TYR A 159 6.37 -17.86 7.54
CA TYR A 159 5.92 -18.83 8.57
C TYR A 159 6.03 -20.29 8.09
N ILE A 160 5.61 -20.56 6.84
CA ILE A 160 5.74 -21.89 6.24
C ILE A 160 7.21 -22.31 6.14
N MET A 161 8.08 -21.39 5.68
CA MET A 161 9.52 -21.66 5.58
C MET A 161 10.13 -22.01 6.94
N THR A 162 9.75 -21.27 7.99
CA THR A 162 10.25 -21.51 9.36
C THR A 162 9.68 -22.81 9.94
N ASN A 163 8.35 -22.95 9.97
CA ASN A 163 7.70 -23.97 10.79
C ASN A 163 7.48 -25.30 10.06
N TRP A 164 7.40 -25.32 8.72
CA TRP A 164 7.20 -26.55 7.95
C TRP A 164 8.49 -27.07 7.33
N PHE A 165 9.36 -26.14 6.87
CA PHE A 165 10.63 -26.52 6.24
C PHE A 165 11.84 -26.39 7.17
N GLY A 166 11.68 -25.86 8.39
CA GLY A 166 12.76 -25.72 9.37
C GLY A 166 13.85 -24.72 8.98
N ILE A 167 13.52 -23.75 8.09
CA ILE A 167 14.47 -22.71 7.67
C ILE A 167 14.54 -21.64 8.76
N SER A 168 15.77 -21.22 9.12
CA SER A 168 15.98 -20.25 10.19
C SER A 168 15.27 -18.91 9.94
N ASN A 169 14.57 -18.41 10.95
CA ASN A 169 14.02 -17.05 10.99
C ASN A 169 14.89 -16.08 11.79
N VAL A 170 16.05 -16.52 12.23
CA VAL A 170 17.09 -15.74 12.90
C VAL A 170 18.29 -15.60 11.96
N ALA A 171 18.90 -14.44 11.91
CA ALA A 171 20.07 -14.15 11.08
C ALA A 171 21.03 -13.21 11.83
N PRO A 172 22.33 -13.20 11.47
CA PRO A 172 23.28 -12.21 11.95
C PRO A 172 22.83 -10.76 11.73
N GLU A 173 23.39 -9.82 12.49
CA GLU A 173 23.06 -8.39 12.43
C GLU A 173 23.14 -7.84 10.99
N GLY A 174 22.16 -7.01 10.63
CA GLY A 174 22.09 -6.42 9.31
C GLY A 174 21.83 -7.42 8.18
N MET A 175 21.58 -8.69 8.52
CA MET A 175 21.22 -9.74 7.58
C MET A 175 19.77 -10.16 7.74
N ILE A 176 19.08 -10.30 6.63
CA ILE A 176 17.68 -10.74 6.62
C ILE A 176 17.63 -12.25 6.82
N PRO A 177 16.72 -12.78 7.66
CA PRO A 177 16.57 -14.22 7.90
C PRO A 177 16.34 -15.02 6.62
N ASP A 178 16.88 -16.23 6.57
CA ASP A 178 16.78 -17.11 5.40
C ASP A 178 15.33 -17.48 5.08
N SER A 179 14.46 -17.61 6.09
CA SER A 179 13.02 -17.83 5.87
C SER A 179 12.37 -16.72 5.04
N VAL A 180 12.76 -15.47 5.24
CA VAL A 180 12.32 -14.31 4.45
C VAL A 180 12.96 -14.34 3.07
N LYS A 181 14.30 -14.57 2.97
CA LYS A 181 14.99 -14.66 1.67
C LYS A 181 14.38 -15.71 0.76
N PHE A 182 14.18 -16.93 1.25
CA PHE A 182 13.58 -18.00 0.45
C PHE A 182 12.13 -17.70 0.08
N SER A 183 11.36 -17.04 0.95
CA SER A 183 10.00 -16.59 0.62
C SER A 183 9.99 -15.62 -0.56
N PHE A 184 10.90 -14.66 -0.57
CA PHE A 184 11.05 -13.70 -1.67
C PHE A 184 11.55 -14.35 -2.96
N TYR A 185 12.50 -15.31 -2.89
CA TYR A 185 12.96 -16.07 -4.07
C TYR A 185 11.82 -16.88 -4.67
N PHE A 186 11.04 -17.56 -3.82
CA PHE A 186 9.88 -18.34 -4.27
C PHE A 186 8.80 -17.43 -4.87
N GLY A 187 8.52 -16.30 -4.22
CA GLY A 187 7.58 -15.30 -4.74
C GLY A 187 8.03 -14.71 -6.06
N GLY A 188 9.32 -14.38 -6.22
CA GLY A 188 9.90 -13.91 -7.48
C GLY A 188 9.78 -14.95 -8.60
N ALA A 189 10.05 -16.22 -8.29
CA ALA A 189 9.88 -17.32 -9.25
C ALA A 189 8.41 -17.48 -9.65
N ILE A 190 7.46 -17.48 -8.69
CA ILE A 190 6.03 -17.53 -8.98
C ILE A 190 5.59 -16.33 -9.81
N PHE A 191 6.04 -15.12 -9.48
CA PHE A 191 5.71 -13.92 -10.24
C PHE A 191 6.09 -14.10 -11.71
N PHE A 192 7.35 -14.44 -11.95
CA PHE A 192 7.87 -14.64 -13.31
C PHE A 192 7.11 -15.73 -14.05
N LEU A 193 6.97 -16.92 -13.46
CA LEU A 193 6.33 -18.07 -14.08
C LEU A 193 4.84 -17.86 -14.37
N ALA A 194 4.11 -17.22 -13.46
CA ALA A 194 2.68 -16.94 -13.65
C ALA A 194 2.44 -15.95 -14.80
N VAL A 195 3.26 -14.89 -14.87
CA VAL A 195 3.17 -13.92 -15.96
C VAL A 195 3.60 -14.55 -17.29
N MET A 196 4.69 -15.32 -17.31
CA MET A 196 5.13 -16.07 -18.50
C MET A 196 4.08 -17.05 -18.99
N TRP A 197 3.38 -17.74 -18.09
CA TRP A 197 2.26 -18.59 -18.43
C TRP A 197 1.18 -17.82 -19.20
N THR A 198 0.76 -16.68 -18.67
CA THR A 198 -0.23 -15.83 -19.35
C THR A 198 0.28 -15.37 -20.72
N ILE A 199 1.53 -14.88 -20.82
CA ILE A 199 2.12 -14.45 -22.10
C ILE A 199 2.12 -15.59 -23.12
N TYR A 200 2.49 -16.80 -22.71
CA TYR A 200 2.58 -17.95 -23.60
C TYR A 200 1.20 -18.48 -24.06
N ARG A 201 0.21 -18.46 -23.14
CA ARG A 201 -1.11 -19.06 -23.36
C ARG A 201 -2.15 -18.12 -23.97
N THR A 202 -1.83 -16.83 -24.12
CA THR A 202 -2.76 -15.83 -24.65
C THR A 202 -2.24 -15.17 -25.91
N ARG A 203 -3.17 -14.72 -26.76
CA ARG A 203 -2.89 -13.89 -27.94
C ARG A 203 -3.80 -12.68 -27.92
N GLU A 204 -3.27 -11.54 -28.32
CA GLU A 204 -4.01 -10.27 -28.37
C GLU A 204 -4.67 -10.08 -29.73
N TYR A 205 -5.79 -9.34 -29.76
CA TYR A 205 -6.39 -8.85 -30.98
C TYR A 205 -5.57 -7.72 -31.57
N SER A 206 -5.53 -7.64 -32.92
CA SER A 206 -4.83 -6.54 -33.57
C SER A 206 -5.57 -5.19 -33.34
N PRO A 207 -4.87 -4.04 -33.46
CA PRO A 207 -5.51 -2.73 -33.34
C PRO A 207 -6.71 -2.54 -34.27
N GLU A 208 -6.65 -3.12 -35.48
CA GLU A 208 -7.75 -3.06 -36.46
C GLU A 208 -8.95 -3.87 -35.97
N GLN A 209 -8.71 -5.05 -35.38
CA GLN A 209 -9.77 -5.87 -34.80
C GLN A 209 -10.43 -5.19 -33.61
N LEU A 210 -9.63 -4.59 -32.72
CA LEU A 210 -10.16 -3.85 -31.56
C LEU A 210 -11.04 -2.69 -32.00
N LYS A 211 -10.61 -1.88 -32.98
CA LYS A 211 -11.43 -0.80 -33.55
C LYS A 211 -12.75 -1.32 -34.15
N ALA A 212 -12.69 -2.41 -34.92
CA ALA A 212 -13.89 -3.02 -35.51
C ALA A 212 -14.87 -3.54 -34.44
N PHE A 213 -14.37 -4.03 -33.30
CA PHE A 213 -15.20 -4.44 -32.17
C PHE A 213 -15.84 -3.23 -31.46
N GLU A 214 -15.08 -2.14 -31.25
CA GLU A 214 -15.57 -0.89 -30.64
C GLU A 214 -16.65 -0.22 -31.49
N GLU A 215 -16.46 -0.16 -32.81
CA GLU A 215 -17.45 0.36 -33.76
C GLU A 215 -18.75 -0.45 -33.71
N ALA A 216 -18.66 -1.77 -33.71
CA ALA A 216 -19.81 -2.64 -33.61
C ALA A 216 -20.55 -2.53 -32.26
N GLU A 217 -19.83 -2.33 -31.16
CA GLU A 217 -20.40 -2.13 -29.81
C GLU A 217 -21.11 -0.77 -29.72
N LYS A 218 -20.57 0.30 -30.34
CA LYS A 218 -21.19 1.63 -30.45
C LYS A 218 -22.48 1.60 -31.27
N GLU A 219 -22.47 0.93 -32.42
CA GLU A 219 -23.65 0.76 -33.27
C GLU A 219 -24.80 0.03 -32.57
N GLU A 220 -24.47 -1.01 -31.77
CA GLU A 220 -25.46 -1.84 -31.07
C GLU A 220 -26.11 -1.09 -29.87
N HIS A 221 -25.36 -0.26 -29.16
CA HIS A 221 -25.84 0.43 -27.97
C HIS A 221 -26.40 1.84 -28.25
N GLY A 222 -26.35 2.31 -29.48
CA GLY A 222 -26.90 3.62 -29.88
C GLY A 222 -26.31 4.79 -29.08
N ILE A 223 -25.03 4.70 -28.72
CA ILE A 223 -24.35 5.74 -27.93
C ILE A 223 -24.03 6.90 -28.88
N ASP A 224 -25.01 7.79 -29.05
CA ASP A 224 -24.72 9.15 -29.51
C ASP A 224 -23.90 9.84 -28.43
N GLU A 225 -22.66 10.15 -28.75
CA GLU A 225 -21.79 11.01 -27.91
C GLU A 225 -22.37 12.44 -27.84
N LYS A 226 -23.48 12.62 -27.15
CA LYS A 226 -23.81 13.96 -26.65
C LYS A 226 -22.94 14.18 -25.41
N ILE A 227 -21.73 14.66 -25.67
CA ILE A 227 -20.89 15.27 -24.62
C ILE A 227 -21.74 16.46 -24.12
N GLU A 228 -22.31 16.35 -22.92
CA GLU A 228 -22.84 17.52 -22.23
C GLU A 228 -21.67 18.51 -22.13
N ALA A 229 -21.79 19.62 -22.84
CA ALA A 229 -20.83 20.71 -22.75
C ALA A 229 -20.74 21.13 -21.27
N PRO A 230 -19.54 21.29 -20.70
CA PRO A 230 -19.42 21.73 -19.32
C PRO A 230 -20.10 23.07 -19.12
N ASP A 231 -20.85 23.24 -18.04
CA ASP A 231 -21.60 24.44 -17.65
C ASP A 231 -20.74 25.73 -17.55
N ARG A 232 -19.42 25.60 -17.58
CA ARG A 232 -18.45 26.70 -17.47
C ARG A 232 -17.59 26.79 -18.72
N SER A 233 -17.33 28.01 -19.16
CA SER A 233 -16.42 28.27 -20.28
C SER A 233 -15.00 27.80 -20.00
N ASP A 234 -14.22 27.49 -21.04
CA ASP A 234 -12.80 27.15 -20.92
C ASP A 234 -12.01 28.23 -20.17
N GLU A 235 -12.37 29.48 -20.35
CA GLU A 235 -11.73 30.63 -19.68
C GLU A 235 -12.01 30.63 -18.17
N GLU A 236 -13.23 30.35 -17.73
CA GLU A 236 -13.58 30.25 -16.31
C GLU A 236 -12.89 29.08 -15.63
N ARG A 237 -12.80 27.93 -16.31
CA ARG A 237 -12.08 26.73 -15.80
C ARG A 237 -10.58 26.98 -15.68
N ALA A 238 -9.99 27.63 -16.70
CA ALA A 238 -8.60 28.06 -16.68
C ALA A 238 -8.32 29.02 -15.52
N ARG A 239 -9.20 30.04 -15.35
CA ARG A 239 -9.09 31.02 -14.25
C ARG A 239 -9.14 30.37 -12.88
N THR A 240 -10.03 29.41 -12.67
CA THR A 240 -10.13 28.66 -11.40
C THR A 240 -8.82 27.94 -11.09
N LYS A 241 -8.22 27.24 -12.07
CA LYS A 241 -6.93 26.56 -11.91
C LYS A 241 -5.78 27.53 -11.63
N MET A 242 -5.77 28.69 -12.34
CA MET A 242 -4.77 29.74 -12.16
C MET A 242 -4.89 30.48 -10.81
N ILE A 243 -5.99 30.32 -10.07
CA ILE A 243 -6.14 30.81 -8.70
C ILE A 243 -5.74 29.70 -7.71
N HIS A 244 -6.28 28.49 -7.83
CA HIS A 244 -6.05 27.41 -6.89
C HIS A 244 -4.59 26.91 -6.90
N GLY A 245 -3.97 26.84 -8.09
CA GLY A 245 -2.60 26.37 -8.22
C GLY A 245 -1.60 27.24 -7.45
N PRO A 246 -1.51 28.56 -7.68
CA PRO A 246 -0.63 29.44 -6.91
C PRO A 246 -0.93 29.47 -5.42
N VAL A 247 -2.19 29.35 -5.00
CA VAL A 247 -2.54 29.23 -3.57
C VAL A 247 -1.90 28.00 -2.96
N LEU A 248 -1.96 26.84 -3.62
CA LEU A 248 -1.31 25.62 -3.14
C LEU A 248 0.23 25.74 -3.13
N ILE A 249 0.83 26.41 -4.12
CA ILE A 249 2.28 26.69 -4.13
C ILE A 249 2.67 27.51 -2.91
N ILE A 250 1.93 28.59 -2.62
CA ILE A 250 2.19 29.46 -1.48
C ILE A 250 2.00 28.69 -0.16
N LEU A 251 0.93 27.92 -0.02
CA LEU A 251 0.70 27.08 1.17
C LEU A 251 1.82 26.07 1.36
N GLY A 252 2.24 25.38 0.30
CA GLY A 252 3.37 24.46 0.36
C GLY A 252 4.68 25.14 0.78
N ALA A 253 4.95 26.33 0.26
CA ALA A 253 6.12 27.13 0.63
C ALA A 253 6.06 27.59 2.10
N ILE A 254 4.90 28.07 2.59
CA ILE A 254 4.70 28.47 3.98
C ILE A 254 4.91 27.26 4.90
N PHE A 255 4.31 26.10 4.59
CA PHE A 255 4.48 24.90 5.41
C PHE A 255 5.92 24.38 5.38
N SER A 256 6.62 24.44 4.23
CA SER A 256 8.04 24.11 4.14
C SER A 256 8.90 25.03 5.03
N TYR A 257 8.57 26.33 5.03
CA TYR A 257 9.26 27.28 5.92
C TYR A 257 8.99 26.99 7.40
N LEU A 258 7.76 26.62 7.78
CA LEU A 258 7.43 26.23 9.15
C LEU A 258 8.19 24.96 9.58
N VAL A 259 8.28 23.96 8.70
CA VAL A 259 9.07 22.75 8.95
C VAL A 259 10.54 23.12 9.21
N PHE A 260 11.11 24.00 8.39
CA PHE A 260 12.48 24.48 8.55
C PHE A 260 12.68 25.24 9.86
N ASN A 261 11.81 26.20 10.16
CA ASN A 261 11.97 27.11 11.29
C ASN A 261 11.75 26.44 12.65
N GLN A 262 10.88 25.41 12.70
CA GLN A 262 10.59 24.66 13.93
C GLN A 262 11.48 23.43 14.11
N GLY A 263 12.34 23.11 13.14
CA GLY A 263 13.19 21.92 13.18
C GLY A 263 12.40 20.60 13.17
N PHE A 264 11.21 20.59 12.53
CA PHE A 264 10.42 19.38 12.42
C PHE A 264 11.11 18.32 11.56
N ALA A 265 10.61 17.08 11.64
CA ALA A 265 11.10 15.94 10.89
C ALA A 265 11.19 16.22 9.38
N GLN A 266 12.29 15.81 8.74
CA GLN A 266 12.56 16.10 7.33
C GLN A 266 11.54 15.44 6.39
N GLU A 267 10.91 14.36 6.82
CA GLU A 267 9.87 13.64 6.09
C GLU A 267 8.66 14.52 5.76
N LEU A 268 8.37 15.53 6.58
CA LEU A 268 7.28 16.49 6.35
C LEU A 268 7.50 17.35 5.09
N TYR A 269 8.76 17.49 4.61
CA TYR A 269 9.00 18.17 3.34
C TYR A 269 8.33 17.51 2.15
N ILE A 270 8.13 16.19 2.16
CA ILE A 270 7.45 15.48 1.09
C ILE A 270 6.01 15.95 0.96
N LEU A 271 5.32 16.12 2.09
CA LEU A 271 3.97 16.68 2.08
C LEU A 271 3.95 18.12 1.59
N THR A 272 4.83 18.96 2.13
CA THR A 272 4.81 20.40 1.87
C THR A 272 5.26 20.72 0.44
N VAL A 273 6.32 20.06 -0.05
CA VAL A 273 6.79 20.15 -1.45
C VAL A 273 5.80 19.47 -2.40
N GLY A 274 5.17 18.36 -1.98
CA GLY A 274 4.11 17.70 -2.73
C GLY A 274 2.91 18.61 -2.99
N ILE A 275 2.44 19.33 -1.96
CA ILE A 275 1.37 20.35 -2.09
C ILE A 275 1.79 21.43 -3.09
N ALA A 276 3.01 21.95 -3.00
CA ALA A 276 3.52 22.94 -3.93
C ALA A 276 3.62 22.38 -5.37
N GLY A 277 4.07 21.14 -5.52
CA GLY A 277 4.17 20.43 -6.80
C GLY A 277 2.81 20.25 -7.48
N ILE A 278 1.79 19.79 -6.72
CA ILE A 278 0.40 19.70 -7.22
C ILE A 278 -0.09 21.08 -7.63
N GLY A 279 0.18 22.13 -6.84
CA GLY A 279 -0.15 23.50 -7.17
C GLY A 279 0.50 23.96 -8.49
N ALA A 280 1.77 23.60 -8.72
CA ALA A 280 2.47 23.93 -9.97
C ALA A 280 1.84 23.22 -11.17
N ILE A 281 1.48 21.93 -11.05
CA ILE A 281 0.83 21.16 -12.11
C ILE A 281 -0.56 21.75 -12.44
N ILE A 282 -1.36 22.11 -11.41
CA ILE A 282 -2.67 22.76 -11.59
C ILE A 282 -2.50 24.11 -12.29
N THR A 283 -1.51 24.92 -11.90
CA THR A 283 -1.22 26.21 -12.53
C THR A 283 -0.86 26.03 -14.00
N LEU A 284 0.02 25.04 -14.29
CA LEU A 284 0.41 24.69 -15.66
C LEU A 284 -0.79 24.26 -16.50
N ALA A 285 -1.67 23.39 -15.95
CA ALA A 285 -2.90 22.98 -16.62
C ALA A 285 -3.81 24.18 -16.94
N GLY A 286 -3.97 25.12 -16.00
CA GLY A 286 -4.72 26.36 -16.22
C GLY A 286 -4.10 27.24 -17.32
N PHE A 287 -2.77 27.37 -17.34
CA PHE A 287 -2.06 28.12 -18.38
C PHE A 287 -2.18 27.48 -19.76
N MET A 288 -2.06 26.14 -19.84
CA MET A 288 -2.26 25.39 -21.09
C MET A 288 -3.69 25.53 -21.61
N GLN A 289 -4.69 25.42 -20.73
CA GLN A 289 -6.10 25.61 -21.10
C GLN A 289 -6.40 27.02 -21.61
N ARG A 290 -5.84 28.07 -20.98
CA ARG A 290 -5.98 29.43 -21.43
C ARG A 290 -5.39 29.64 -22.84
N ARG A 291 -4.42 28.81 -23.24
CA ARG A 291 -3.87 28.79 -24.61
C ARG A 291 -4.60 27.82 -25.55
N SER A 292 -5.80 27.37 -25.17
CA SER A 292 -6.60 26.39 -25.94
C SER A 292 -5.86 25.09 -26.25
N MET A 293 -4.91 24.73 -25.40
CA MET A 293 -4.20 23.43 -25.49
C MET A 293 -5.01 22.36 -24.78
N HIS A 294 -5.66 21.47 -25.53
CA HIS A 294 -6.42 20.33 -25.00
C HIS A 294 -5.52 19.11 -25.00
N ASN A 295 -4.88 18.84 -23.87
CA ASN A 295 -4.06 17.63 -23.64
C ASN A 295 -4.58 16.85 -22.45
N GLY A 296 -4.03 15.64 -22.24
CA GLY A 296 -4.45 14.75 -21.16
C GLY A 296 -4.39 15.38 -19.75
N VAL A 297 -3.42 16.27 -19.50
CA VAL A 297 -3.30 16.96 -18.20
C VAL A 297 -4.48 17.92 -17.99
N VAL A 298 -4.82 18.73 -18.99
CA VAL A 298 -5.96 19.65 -18.92
C VAL A 298 -7.27 18.88 -18.72
N VAL A 299 -7.47 17.79 -19.46
CA VAL A 299 -8.68 16.94 -19.38
C VAL A 299 -8.82 16.31 -17.99
N ILE A 300 -7.75 15.74 -17.45
CA ILE A 300 -7.77 15.10 -16.10
C ILE A 300 -8.15 16.12 -15.03
N PHE A 301 -7.55 17.32 -15.05
CA PHE A 301 -7.89 18.34 -14.06
C PHE A 301 -9.27 18.94 -14.30
N ASP A 302 -9.76 19.06 -15.54
CA ASP A 302 -11.15 19.47 -15.80
C ASP A 302 -12.12 18.44 -15.20
N ASP A 303 -11.94 17.17 -15.48
CA ASP A 303 -12.80 16.11 -14.97
C ASP A 303 -12.69 15.98 -13.42
N LEU A 304 -11.52 16.25 -12.82
CA LEU A 304 -11.36 16.33 -11.36
C LEU A 304 -12.22 17.46 -10.74
N TYR A 305 -12.27 18.64 -11.35
CA TYR A 305 -13.12 19.74 -10.87
C TYR A 305 -14.61 19.50 -11.12
N LEU A 306 -14.94 18.78 -12.20
CA LEU A 306 -16.32 18.49 -12.63
C LEU A 306 -16.86 17.17 -12.06
N MET A 307 -16.09 16.48 -11.18
CA MET A 307 -16.53 15.18 -10.65
C MET A 307 -17.91 15.25 -9.97
N PRO A 308 -18.73 14.19 -10.15
CA PRO A 308 -20.05 14.08 -9.55
C PRO A 308 -20.02 14.22 -8.01
N LYS A 309 -21.15 14.67 -7.45
CA LYS A 309 -21.30 14.86 -6.00
C LYS A 309 -20.99 13.57 -5.22
N THR A 310 -21.51 12.44 -5.65
CA THR A 310 -21.25 11.11 -5.07
C THR A 310 -19.76 10.79 -5.03
N MET A 311 -19.04 11.11 -6.11
CA MET A 311 -17.59 10.87 -6.18
C MET A 311 -16.81 11.73 -5.19
N LYS A 312 -17.19 13.00 -4.98
CA LYS A 312 -16.60 13.90 -3.98
C LYS A 312 -16.83 13.39 -2.56
N GLN A 313 -18.03 12.88 -2.29
CA GLN A 313 -18.39 12.32 -0.99
C GLN A 313 -17.61 11.02 -0.72
N LEU A 314 -17.53 10.12 -1.72
CA LEU A 314 -16.74 8.89 -1.64
C LEU A 314 -15.24 9.17 -1.50
N ALA A 315 -14.73 10.23 -2.11
CA ALA A 315 -13.32 10.62 -1.98
C ALA A 315 -12.91 10.83 -0.52
N VAL A 316 -13.79 11.44 0.29
CA VAL A 316 -13.55 11.65 1.72
C VAL A 316 -13.57 10.32 2.48
N VAL A 317 -14.51 9.43 2.19
CA VAL A 317 -14.58 8.09 2.79
C VAL A 317 -13.32 7.28 2.45
N GLN A 318 -12.92 7.28 1.18
CA GLN A 318 -11.72 6.59 0.71
C GLN A 318 -10.45 7.15 1.33
N PHE A 319 -10.38 8.47 1.52
CA PHE A 319 -9.24 9.11 2.18
C PHE A 319 -8.97 8.49 3.56
N PHE A 320 -9.98 8.43 4.44
CA PHE A 320 -9.82 7.86 5.77
C PHE A 320 -9.64 6.33 5.74
N SER A 321 -10.28 5.65 4.79
CA SER A 321 -10.17 4.20 4.64
C SER A 321 -8.76 3.76 4.25
N TRP A 322 -8.14 4.43 3.27
CA TRP A 322 -6.81 4.09 2.78
C TRP A 322 -5.68 4.60 3.69
N PHE A 323 -5.92 5.69 4.42
CA PHE A 323 -5.01 6.13 5.49
C PHE A 323 -4.85 5.04 6.56
N ALA A 324 -5.97 4.48 7.03
CA ALA A 324 -5.96 3.40 8.02
C ALA A 324 -5.26 2.13 7.51
N LEU A 325 -5.55 1.72 6.27
CA LEU A 325 -4.89 0.55 5.66
C LEU A 325 -3.38 0.75 5.57
N PHE A 326 -2.95 1.93 5.16
CA PHE A 326 -1.53 2.21 5.00
C PHE A 326 -0.82 2.26 6.36
N ALA A 327 -1.44 2.87 7.38
CA ALA A 327 -0.96 2.83 8.76
C ALA A 327 -0.83 1.37 9.26
N MET A 328 -1.80 0.52 8.97
CA MET A 328 -1.76 -0.90 9.30
C MET A 328 -0.59 -1.60 8.61
N TRP A 329 -0.42 -1.45 7.30
CA TRP A 329 0.67 -2.14 6.58
C TRP A 329 2.06 -1.73 7.06
N ILE A 330 2.24 -0.43 7.39
CA ILE A 330 3.51 0.09 7.87
C ILE A 330 3.83 -0.41 9.27
N TYR A 331 2.86 -0.31 10.19
CA TYR A 331 3.13 -0.38 11.62
C TYR A 331 2.72 -1.69 12.28
N THR A 332 2.03 -2.64 11.60
CA THR A 332 1.59 -3.87 12.28
C THR A 332 2.78 -4.69 12.77
N THR A 333 3.89 -4.78 12.01
CA THR A 333 5.08 -5.52 12.47
C THR A 333 5.60 -4.91 13.77
N SER A 334 5.96 -3.64 13.75
CA SER A 334 6.49 -2.93 14.92
C SER A 334 5.51 -2.95 16.11
N ALA A 335 4.19 -2.79 15.83
CA ALA A 335 3.17 -2.81 16.87
C ALA A 335 3.02 -4.18 17.53
N VAL A 336 2.99 -5.25 16.75
CA VAL A 336 2.83 -6.62 17.27
C VAL A 336 4.08 -7.05 18.02
N THR A 337 5.27 -6.87 17.46
CA THR A 337 6.52 -7.29 18.08
C THR A 337 6.79 -6.54 19.37
N SER A 338 6.62 -5.21 19.41
CA SER A 338 6.92 -4.41 20.60
C SER A 338 5.84 -4.43 21.69
N HIS A 339 4.58 -4.72 21.33
CA HIS A 339 3.46 -4.62 22.28
C HIS A 339 2.98 -5.97 22.82
N ILE A 340 3.04 -7.03 21.98
CA ILE A 340 2.47 -8.35 22.30
C ILE A 340 3.59 -9.35 22.66
N TYR A 341 4.75 -9.25 22.02
CA TYR A 341 5.92 -10.06 22.31
C TYR A 341 6.81 -9.37 23.34
N ASP A 342 7.53 -10.15 24.16
CA ASP A 342 8.33 -9.60 25.26
C ASP A 342 9.70 -9.11 24.80
N MET A 343 9.74 -7.88 24.28
CA MET A 343 10.97 -7.20 23.86
C MET A 343 11.52 -6.26 24.93
N ARG A 344 11.26 -6.54 26.22
CA ARG A 344 11.63 -5.63 27.31
C ARG A 344 12.99 -6.00 27.89
N MET A 345 13.74 -4.96 28.27
CA MET A 345 14.95 -4.98 29.07
C MET A 345 14.73 -4.22 30.37
N ASP A 346 15.32 -4.69 31.45
CA ASP A 346 15.27 -4.00 32.75
C ASP A 346 16.39 -2.95 32.88
N ALA A 347 16.36 -2.20 33.99
CA ALA A 347 17.32 -1.14 34.25
C ALA A 347 18.77 -1.66 34.43
N ALA A 348 18.97 -2.88 34.92
CA ALA A 348 20.30 -3.45 35.10
C ALA A 348 20.92 -3.83 33.76
N GLU A 349 20.14 -4.47 32.89
CA GLU A 349 20.52 -4.82 31.51
C GLU A 349 20.84 -3.57 30.68
N VAL A 350 20.01 -2.52 30.79
CA VAL A 350 20.26 -1.23 30.11
C VAL A 350 21.56 -0.60 30.60
N SER A 351 21.79 -0.57 31.91
CA SER A 351 23.02 0.01 32.48
C SER A 351 24.26 -0.72 32.01
N GLU A 352 24.20 -2.06 31.93
CA GLU A 352 25.29 -2.88 31.40
C GLU A 352 25.58 -2.58 29.92
N LEU A 353 24.53 -2.43 29.10
CA LEU A 353 24.69 -2.08 27.68
C LEU A 353 25.25 -0.67 27.47
N VAL A 354 24.87 0.31 28.30
CA VAL A 354 25.41 1.66 28.28
C VAL A 354 26.89 1.67 28.67
N GLU A 355 27.28 0.94 29.75
CA GLU A 355 28.67 0.81 30.14
C GLU A 355 29.49 0.13 29.05
N ALA A 356 28.99 -0.98 28.51
CA ALA A 356 29.62 -1.68 27.39
C ALA A 356 29.77 -0.80 26.14
N GLY A 357 28.76 0.01 25.82
CA GLY A 357 28.81 1.01 24.74
C GLY A 357 29.91 2.04 24.94
N SER A 358 30.06 2.57 26.16
CA SER A 358 31.07 3.57 26.47
C SER A 358 32.52 3.07 26.24
N LEU A 359 32.76 1.79 26.44
CA LEU A 359 34.06 1.16 26.18
C LEU A 359 34.38 1.03 24.67
N LEU A 360 33.34 1.12 23.80
CA LEU A 360 33.48 0.98 22.35
C LEU A 360 33.72 2.33 21.62
N GLU A 361 33.55 3.49 22.27
CA GLU A 361 33.69 4.82 21.66
C GLU A 361 35.09 5.11 21.07
N THR A 362 36.09 4.29 21.35
CA THR A 362 37.48 4.53 20.95
C THR A 362 37.83 4.11 19.51
N ARG A 363 36.87 3.65 18.72
CA ARG A 363 37.09 3.17 17.33
C ARG A 363 36.94 4.26 16.29
N THR A 364 37.74 4.18 15.22
CA THR A 364 37.89 5.22 14.19
C THR A 364 37.44 4.81 12.78
N GLU A 365 36.82 3.64 12.60
CA GLU A 365 36.31 3.20 11.28
C GLU A 365 34.98 3.91 10.96
N ALA A 366 34.88 4.54 9.77
CA ALA A 366 33.75 5.41 9.42
C ALA A 366 32.39 4.70 9.45
N ASP A 367 32.28 3.46 8.91
CA ASP A 367 31.02 2.70 8.89
C ASP A 367 30.62 2.23 10.30
N TRP A 368 31.62 1.90 11.14
CA TRP A 368 31.40 1.54 12.52
C TRP A 368 30.90 2.74 13.33
N PHE A 369 31.46 3.93 13.11
CA PHE A 369 31.08 5.14 13.82
C PHE A 369 29.63 5.54 13.56
N ASP A 370 29.14 5.39 12.34
CA ASP A 370 27.74 5.69 11.99
C ASP A 370 26.77 4.65 12.60
N ARG A 371 27.11 3.37 12.56
CA ARG A 371 26.33 2.29 13.22
C ARG A 371 26.27 2.49 14.72
N PHE A 372 27.41 2.66 15.36
CA PHE A 372 27.51 2.85 16.80
C PHE A 372 26.82 4.12 17.25
N GLY A 373 26.94 5.24 16.53
CA GLY A 373 26.28 6.50 16.86
C GLY A 373 24.73 6.40 16.85
N ARG A 374 24.16 5.47 16.09
CA ARG A 374 22.71 5.17 16.15
C ARG A 374 22.35 4.32 17.37
N VAL A 375 23.17 3.31 17.67
CA VAL A 375 23.01 2.48 18.89
C VAL A 375 23.15 3.33 20.14
N GLN A 376 24.15 4.22 20.18
CA GLN A 376 24.36 5.13 21.32
C GLN A 376 23.14 6.02 21.59
N ARG A 377 22.50 6.57 20.56
CA ARG A 377 21.26 7.34 20.72
C ARG A 377 20.12 6.53 21.32
N ASP A 378 19.99 5.24 20.95
CA ASP A 378 19.00 4.37 21.56
C ASP A 378 19.32 4.11 23.04
N LEU A 379 20.58 3.85 23.36
CA LEU A 379 21.03 3.65 24.75
C LEU A 379 20.80 4.90 25.60
N ASP A 380 21.12 6.09 25.11
CA ASP A 380 20.87 7.37 25.78
C ASP A 380 19.37 7.57 26.06
N ASN A 381 18.52 7.19 25.09
CA ASN A 381 17.07 7.24 25.24
C ASN A 381 16.58 6.22 26.30
N TYR A 382 17.12 5.01 26.32
CA TYR A 382 16.79 4.00 27.33
C TYR A 382 17.18 4.46 28.72
N GLN A 383 18.39 5.01 28.86
CA GLN A 383 18.86 5.57 30.13
C GLN A 383 17.92 6.70 30.60
N THR A 384 17.54 7.61 29.71
CA THR A 384 16.58 8.68 30.02
C THR A 384 15.24 8.15 30.51
N GLN A 385 14.71 7.08 29.90
CA GLN A 385 13.45 6.44 30.31
C GLN A 385 13.57 5.78 31.71
N ILE A 386 14.69 5.10 31.98
CA ILE A 386 14.95 4.49 33.29
C ILE A 386 15.09 5.59 34.37
N GLU A 387 15.83 6.67 34.07
CA GLU A 387 15.98 7.82 35.00
C GLU A 387 14.63 8.55 35.26
N ALA A 388 13.72 8.54 34.29
CA ALA A 388 12.34 9.00 34.44
C ALA A 388 11.45 8.08 35.27
N GLY A 389 11.97 6.95 35.75
CA GLY A 389 11.28 6.02 36.66
C GLY A 389 10.57 4.85 35.94
N GLN A 390 10.84 4.61 34.66
CA GLN A 390 10.37 3.40 33.99
C GLN A 390 11.18 2.17 34.50
N SER A 391 10.49 1.08 34.81
CA SER A 391 11.13 -0.16 35.27
C SER A 391 11.75 -0.98 34.14
N ASN A 392 11.23 -0.82 32.91
CA ASN A 392 11.66 -1.54 31.72
C ASN A 392 11.58 -0.63 30.48
N VAL A 393 12.41 -0.91 29.49
CA VAL A 393 12.39 -0.29 28.16
C VAL A 393 12.17 -1.32 27.08
N THR A 394 11.54 -0.92 25.98
CA THR A 394 11.40 -1.80 24.80
C THR A 394 12.69 -1.71 23.97
N ALA A 395 13.35 -2.84 23.77
CA ALA A 395 14.58 -2.91 22.99
C ALA A 395 14.33 -2.68 21.50
N SER A 396 15.18 -1.91 20.85
CA SER A 396 15.27 -1.88 19.38
C SER A 396 16.11 -3.05 18.88
N MET A 397 15.74 -3.64 17.73
CA MET A 397 16.53 -4.72 17.12
C MET A 397 17.93 -4.25 16.72
N ARG A 398 18.13 -2.96 16.51
CA ARG A 398 19.46 -2.38 16.25
C ARG A 398 20.40 -2.56 17.43
N VAL A 399 19.95 -2.27 18.65
CA VAL A 399 20.73 -2.49 19.88
C VAL A 399 20.96 -3.97 20.12
N VAL A 400 19.90 -4.77 20.01
CA VAL A 400 19.97 -6.22 20.21
C VAL A 400 20.99 -6.88 19.28
N ASN A 401 20.87 -6.63 17.99
CA ASN A 401 21.76 -7.22 17.00
C ASN A 401 23.19 -6.74 17.16
N PHE A 402 23.39 -5.43 17.41
CA PHE A 402 24.71 -4.87 17.61
C PHE A 402 25.47 -5.57 18.74
N PHE A 403 24.87 -5.74 19.91
CA PHE A 403 25.54 -6.37 21.04
C PHE A 403 25.63 -7.89 20.94
N LEU A 404 24.76 -8.56 20.22
CA LEU A 404 24.89 -10.01 19.97
C LEU A 404 26.06 -10.34 19.05
N GLU A 405 26.39 -9.46 18.09
CA GLU A 405 27.49 -9.66 17.13
C GLU A 405 28.83 -9.10 17.61
N GLU A 406 28.83 -8.05 18.43
CA GLU A 406 30.07 -7.45 18.93
C GLU A 406 30.68 -8.33 20.03
N GLY A 407 31.24 -9.46 19.59
CA GLY A 407 31.84 -10.50 20.47
C GLY A 407 33.06 -10.05 21.29
N ARG A 408 33.39 -8.76 21.28
CA ARG A 408 34.49 -8.15 22.06
C ARG A 408 34.01 -7.42 23.30
N VAL A 409 32.69 -7.33 23.50
CA VAL A 409 32.11 -6.76 24.71
C VAL A 409 31.79 -7.91 25.66
N GLU A 410 32.34 -7.85 26.86
CA GLU A 410 32.00 -8.77 27.92
C GLU A 410 30.65 -8.36 28.53
N LEU A 411 29.57 -8.97 28.05
CA LEU A 411 28.25 -8.90 28.67
C LEU A 411 28.07 -10.11 29.63
N THR A 412 27.32 -9.89 30.68
CA THR A 412 26.89 -10.98 31.55
C THR A 412 26.09 -12.02 30.74
N GLU A 413 26.12 -13.27 31.19
CA GLU A 413 25.36 -14.31 30.51
C GLU A 413 23.84 -14.04 30.58
N GLU A 414 23.37 -13.36 31.63
CA GLU A 414 21.98 -12.96 31.81
C GLU A 414 21.55 -11.95 30.73
N THR A 415 22.28 -10.84 30.56
CA THR A 415 22.00 -9.83 29.53
C THR A 415 22.09 -10.46 28.12
N ARG A 416 23.07 -11.31 27.86
CA ARG A 416 23.20 -12.02 26.59
C ARG A 416 22.01 -12.94 26.31
N GLN A 417 21.49 -13.64 27.31
CA GLN A 417 20.29 -14.48 27.19
C GLN A 417 19.05 -13.63 26.93
N THR A 418 18.90 -12.49 27.58
CA THR A 418 17.82 -11.54 27.33
C THR A 418 17.87 -11.03 25.89
N LEU A 419 19.03 -10.61 25.37
CA LEU A 419 19.15 -10.17 23.97
C LEU A 419 18.75 -11.27 22.98
N ARG A 420 19.20 -12.53 23.20
CA ARG A 420 18.80 -13.67 22.36
C ARG A 420 17.30 -13.97 22.46
N ARG A 421 16.72 -13.83 23.66
CA ARG A 421 15.27 -13.97 23.85
C ARG A 421 14.52 -12.92 23.04
N ILE A 422 14.93 -11.66 23.12
CA ILE A 422 14.30 -10.56 22.39
C ILE A 422 14.41 -10.75 20.87
N GLU A 423 15.58 -11.18 20.38
CA GLU A 423 15.77 -11.47 18.96
C GLU A 423 14.80 -12.58 18.48
N LYS A 424 14.65 -13.62 19.27
CA LYS A 424 13.72 -14.72 18.97
C LYS A 424 12.26 -14.26 18.99
N GLU A 425 11.84 -13.54 20.02
CA GLU A 425 10.50 -13.00 20.18
C GLU A 425 10.14 -12.04 19.01
N TYR A 426 11.06 -11.16 18.61
CA TYR A 426 10.87 -10.29 17.46
C TYR A 426 10.61 -11.09 16.18
N ASN A 427 11.45 -12.09 15.89
CA ASN A 427 11.34 -12.89 14.67
C ASN A 427 10.07 -13.74 14.64
N GLU A 428 9.69 -14.33 15.78
CA GLU A 428 8.43 -15.06 15.92
C GLU A 428 7.22 -14.12 15.72
N GLY A 429 7.26 -12.92 16.30
CA GLY A 429 6.23 -11.91 16.14
C GLY A 429 6.09 -11.44 14.69
N ALA A 430 7.20 -11.20 14.01
CA ALA A 430 7.20 -10.80 12.60
C ALA A 430 6.65 -11.90 11.67
N ASP A 431 7.01 -13.18 11.92
CA ASP A 431 6.42 -14.31 11.19
C ASP A 431 4.91 -14.41 11.44
N TRP A 432 4.46 -14.14 12.67
CA TRP A 432 3.05 -14.13 13.05
C TRP A 432 2.25 -13.01 12.40
N VAL A 433 2.86 -11.86 12.14
CA VAL A 433 2.26 -10.78 11.33
C VAL A 433 1.96 -11.27 9.91
N GLY A 434 2.87 -12.03 9.31
CA GLY A 434 2.62 -12.67 8.01
C GLY A 434 1.39 -13.58 8.02
N VAL A 435 1.26 -14.43 9.05
CA VAL A 435 0.06 -15.26 9.28
C VAL A 435 -1.20 -14.39 9.41
N SER A 436 -1.13 -13.33 10.20
CA SER A 436 -2.23 -12.40 10.44
C SER A 436 -2.69 -11.71 9.16
N PHE A 437 -1.74 -11.30 8.31
CA PHE A 437 -2.02 -10.72 6.99
C PHE A 437 -2.62 -11.74 6.03
N GLY A 438 -2.18 -13.00 6.10
CA GLY A 438 -2.83 -14.10 5.38
C GLY A 438 -4.29 -14.27 5.78
N ILE A 439 -4.59 -14.25 7.07
CA ILE A 439 -5.96 -14.43 7.59
C ILE A 439 -6.88 -13.30 7.09
N TYR A 440 -6.51 -12.02 7.21
CA TYR A 440 -7.42 -10.96 6.74
C TYR A 440 -7.63 -11.01 5.22
N ASN A 441 -6.58 -11.32 4.44
CA ASN A 441 -6.70 -11.47 2.98
C ASN A 441 -7.56 -12.67 2.59
N GLY A 442 -7.35 -13.83 3.22
CA GLY A 442 -8.14 -15.03 2.98
C GLY A 442 -9.61 -14.85 3.37
N PHE A 443 -9.86 -14.23 4.52
CA PHE A 443 -11.22 -13.91 4.96
C PHE A 443 -11.89 -12.89 4.04
N ALA A 444 -11.18 -11.86 3.60
CA ALA A 444 -11.69 -10.88 2.63
C ALA A 444 -12.12 -11.53 1.31
N ALA A 445 -11.36 -12.49 0.80
CA ALA A 445 -11.70 -13.22 -0.42
C ALA A 445 -13.03 -14.01 -0.26
N LEU A 446 -13.24 -14.64 0.90
CA LEU A 446 -14.49 -15.35 1.19
C LEU A 446 -15.67 -14.39 1.35
N VAL A 447 -15.49 -13.32 2.11
CA VAL A 447 -16.55 -12.35 2.42
C VAL A 447 -16.95 -11.52 1.19
N ALA A 448 -16.06 -11.34 0.22
CA ALA A 448 -16.38 -10.63 -1.02
C ALA A 448 -17.64 -11.19 -1.72
N PHE A 449 -17.89 -12.51 -1.62
CA PHE A 449 -19.10 -13.14 -2.14
C PHE A 449 -20.33 -12.89 -1.26
N LEU A 450 -20.16 -12.58 0.01
CA LEU A 450 -21.25 -12.33 0.96
C LEU A 450 -21.68 -10.85 0.96
N LEU A 451 -20.80 -9.92 0.58
CA LEU A 451 -21.10 -8.48 0.57
C LEU A 451 -22.36 -8.11 -0.24
N PRO A 452 -22.59 -8.64 -1.46
CA PRO A 452 -23.83 -8.37 -2.20
C PRO A 452 -25.07 -8.88 -1.47
N VAL A 453 -24.97 -10.01 -0.76
CA VAL A 453 -26.06 -10.58 0.03
C VAL A 453 -26.35 -9.68 1.23
N MET A 454 -25.33 -9.23 1.95
CA MET A 454 -25.47 -8.29 3.07
C MET A 454 -26.06 -6.95 2.59
N ALA A 455 -25.63 -6.44 1.45
CA ALA A 455 -26.16 -5.22 0.86
C ALA A 455 -27.62 -5.39 0.40
N GLY A 456 -28.03 -6.59 0.04
CA GLY A 456 -29.43 -6.92 -0.27
C GLY A 456 -30.36 -6.91 0.96
N PHE A 457 -29.86 -7.27 2.15
CA PHE A 457 -30.63 -7.19 3.41
C PHE A 457 -30.64 -5.79 4.03
N THR A 458 -29.65 -4.97 3.74
CA THR A 458 -29.52 -3.60 4.26
C THR A 458 -29.54 -2.59 3.10
N ASN A 459 -28.40 -2.04 2.78
CA ASN A 459 -28.04 -1.32 1.56
C ASN A 459 -26.51 -1.21 1.47
N ARG A 460 -25.98 -0.75 0.34
CA ARG A 460 -24.53 -0.66 0.10
C ARG A 460 -23.81 0.20 1.15
N LYS A 461 -24.40 1.33 1.56
CA LYS A 461 -23.84 2.27 2.56
C LYS A 461 -23.77 1.63 3.94
N THR A 462 -24.87 1.06 4.40
CA THR A 462 -24.93 0.41 5.72
C THR A 462 -23.99 -0.78 5.80
N THR A 463 -23.93 -1.61 4.75
CA THR A 463 -22.99 -2.73 4.68
C THR A 463 -21.53 -2.25 4.76
N HIS A 464 -21.19 -1.16 4.04
CA HIS A 464 -19.85 -0.58 4.08
C HIS A 464 -19.50 -0.02 5.47
N ALA A 465 -20.44 0.70 6.10
CA ALA A 465 -20.28 1.23 7.45
C ALA A 465 -20.06 0.11 8.50
N ILE A 466 -20.85 -0.98 8.43
CA ILE A 466 -20.68 -2.16 9.30
C ILE A 466 -19.29 -2.78 9.11
N ALA A 467 -18.88 -2.95 7.85
CA ALA A 467 -17.59 -3.54 7.53
C ALA A 467 -16.41 -2.68 8.04
N LEU A 468 -16.44 -1.37 7.82
CA LEU A 468 -15.43 -0.45 8.33
C LEU A 468 -15.39 -0.44 9.87
N THR A 469 -16.56 -0.46 10.52
CA THR A 469 -16.64 -0.53 11.99
C THR A 469 -16.05 -1.84 12.53
N ALA A 470 -16.33 -2.97 11.88
CA ALA A 470 -15.73 -4.26 12.26
C ALA A 470 -14.21 -4.25 12.12
N GLY A 471 -13.69 -3.66 11.03
CA GLY A 471 -12.26 -3.47 10.85
C GLY A 471 -11.63 -2.55 11.89
N ALA A 472 -12.31 -1.45 12.23
CA ALA A 472 -11.88 -0.52 13.26
C ALA A 472 -11.79 -1.20 14.64
N ILE A 473 -12.80 -1.97 15.01
CA ILE A 473 -12.78 -2.79 16.24
C ILE A 473 -11.60 -3.76 16.18
N GLY A 474 -11.36 -4.41 15.03
CA GLY A 474 -10.22 -5.28 14.82
C GLY A 474 -8.90 -4.57 15.13
N LEU A 475 -8.60 -3.44 14.47
CA LEU A 475 -7.35 -2.70 14.69
C LEU A 475 -7.18 -2.20 16.13
N ILE A 476 -8.24 -1.62 16.71
CA ILE A 476 -8.19 -1.07 18.08
C ILE A 476 -8.04 -2.21 19.11
N SER A 477 -8.66 -3.38 18.86
CA SER A 477 -8.60 -4.51 19.78
C SER A 477 -7.20 -5.08 19.96
N ILE A 478 -6.28 -4.87 18.98
CA ILE A 478 -4.89 -5.34 19.07
C ILE A 478 -4.19 -4.76 20.31
N TYR A 479 -4.53 -3.53 20.70
CA TYR A 479 -3.99 -2.90 21.92
C TYR A 479 -4.29 -3.68 23.21
N PHE A 480 -5.42 -4.38 23.27
CA PHE A 480 -5.85 -5.15 24.45
C PHE A 480 -5.42 -6.64 24.39
N ILE A 481 -4.81 -7.05 23.28
CA ILE A 481 -4.42 -8.44 23.06
C ILE A 481 -3.04 -8.70 23.70
N THR A 482 -2.98 -9.75 24.53
CA THR A 482 -1.75 -10.27 25.13
C THR A 482 -1.36 -11.64 24.57
N ASN A 483 -2.35 -12.37 23.99
CA ASN A 483 -2.10 -13.66 23.37
C ASN A 483 -2.04 -13.51 21.84
N PRO A 484 -0.92 -13.79 21.18
CA PRO A 484 -0.76 -13.63 19.73
C PRO A 484 -1.86 -14.31 18.89
N MET A 485 -2.41 -15.45 19.34
CA MET A 485 -3.50 -16.14 18.63
C MET A 485 -4.76 -15.28 18.47
N MET A 486 -5.02 -14.36 19.39
CA MET A 486 -6.20 -13.50 19.34
C MET A 486 -6.09 -12.42 18.26
N ILE A 487 -4.88 -12.13 17.75
CA ILE A 487 -4.70 -11.22 16.60
C ILE A 487 -5.46 -11.75 15.39
N LEU A 488 -5.52 -13.07 15.19
CA LEU A 488 -6.23 -13.68 14.07
C LEU A 488 -7.73 -13.35 14.11
N VAL A 489 -8.33 -13.25 15.30
CA VAL A 489 -9.73 -12.84 15.47
C VAL A 489 -9.89 -11.36 15.10
N ALA A 490 -8.99 -10.50 15.55
CA ALA A 490 -8.96 -9.09 15.16
C ALA A 490 -8.88 -8.92 13.63
N MET A 491 -8.06 -9.73 12.97
CA MET A 491 -7.85 -9.70 11.52
C MET A 491 -9.08 -10.17 10.71
N ILE A 492 -10.02 -10.90 11.29
CA ILE A 492 -11.32 -11.20 10.66
C ILE A 492 -12.10 -9.90 10.41
N GLY A 493 -12.15 -9.00 11.40
CA GLY A 493 -12.79 -7.68 11.25
C GLY A 493 -12.10 -6.84 10.18
N VAL A 494 -10.76 -6.83 10.17
CA VAL A 494 -9.95 -6.16 9.15
C VAL A 494 -10.24 -6.71 7.75
N GLY A 495 -10.37 -8.04 7.61
CA GLY A 495 -10.70 -8.70 6.35
C GLY A 495 -12.07 -8.29 5.80
N LEU A 496 -13.08 -8.12 6.68
CA LEU A 496 -14.38 -7.61 6.29
C LEU A 496 -14.30 -6.17 5.76
N ALA A 497 -13.55 -5.29 6.45
CA ALA A 497 -13.31 -3.92 5.99
C ALA A 497 -12.59 -3.91 4.64
N TRP A 498 -11.54 -4.70 4.49
CA TRP A 498 -10.76 -4.80 3.24
C TRP A 498 -11.61 -5.22 2.05
N ALA A 499 -12.40 -6.29 2.18
CA ALA A 499 -13.31 -6.74 1.12
C ALA A 499 -14.29 -5.63 0.72
N SER A 500 -14.81 -4.90 1.70
CA SER A 500 -15.77 -3.82 1.50
C SER A 500 -15.13 -2.59 0.84
N ILE A 501 -13.93 -2.18 1.24
CA ILE A 501 -13.18 -1.04 0.66
C ILE A 501 -12.89 -1.28 -0.82
N LEU A 502 -12.59 -2.53 -1.20
CA LEU A 502 -12.29 -2.90 -2.58
C LEU A 502 -13.53 -2.99 -3.49
N SER A 503 -14.74 -3.07 -2.94
CA SER A 503 -15.93 -3.39 -3.74
C SER A 503 -17.04 -2.33 -3.66
N LEU A 504 -17.49 -1.97 -2.45
CA LEU A 504 -18.70 -1.15 -2.28
C LEU A 504 -18.55 0.30 -2.74
N PRO A 505 -17.45 1.03 -2.47
CA PRO A 505 -17.26 2.38 -3.00
C PRO A 505 -17.29 2.44 -4.52
N TYR A 506 -16.69 1.44 -5.19
CA TYR A 506 -16.72 1.34 -6.65
C TYR A 506 -18.12 1.02 -7.19
N ALA A 507 -18.88 0.17 -6.49
CA ALA A 507 -20.26 -0.15 -6.86
C ALA A 507 -21.19 1.07 -6.72
N ILE A 508 -21.01 1.89 -5.67
CA ILE A 508 -21.75 3.14 -5.47
C ILE A 508 -21.36 4.17 -6.54
N LEU A 509 -20.05 4.32 -6.78
CA LEU A 509 -19.51 5.25 -7.76
C LEU A 509 -20.02 4.93 -9.17
N ALA A 510 -19.98 3.68 -9.59
CA ALA A 510 -20.38 3.26 -10.93
C ALA A 510 -21.83 3.65 -11.27
N GLY A 511 -22.74 3.65 -10.28
CA GLY A 511 -24.12 4.08 -10.47
C GLY A 511 -24.29 5.59 -10.72
N SER A 512 -23.31 6.41 -10.34
CA SER A 512 -23.34 7.87 -10.48
C SER A 512 -22.55 8.40 -11.68
N LEU A 513 -21.83 7.54 -12.40
CA LEU A 513 -20.96 7.93 -13.49
C LEU A 513 -21.62 7.77 -14.86
N PRO A 514 -21.44 8.72 -15.78
CA PRO A 514 -21.84 8.54 -17.17
C PRO A 514 -20.99 7.45 -17.82
N SER A 515 -21.63 6.54 -18.55
CA SER A 515 -20.98 5.34 -19.12
C SER A 515 -19.79 5.67 -20.03
N HIS A 516 -19.87 6.77 -20.80
CA HIS A 516 -18.82 7.21 -21.73
C HIS A 516 -17.58 7.79 -21.03
N LYS A 517 -17.66 8.19 -19.75
CA LYS A 517 -16.54 8.73 -18.95
C LYS A 517 -16.13 7.80 -17.80
N MET A 518 -16.71 6.62 -17.73
CA MET A 518 -16.47 5.65 -16.65
C MET A 518 -14.96 5.41 -16.41
N GLY A 519 -14.19 5.16 -17.46
CA GLY A 519 -12.75 4.88 -17.36
C GLY A 519 -11.95 6.06 -16.79
N ILE A 520 -12.22 7.28 -17.25
CA ILE A 520 -11.52 8.49 -16.77
C ILE A 520 -11.83 8.74 -15.31
N TYR A 521 -13.10 8.68 -14.91
CA TYR A 521 -13.48 8.91 -13.52
C TYR A 521 -13.00 7.81 -12.57
N MET A 522 -12.96 6.55 -13.00
CA MET A 522 -12.35 5.46 -12.23
C MET A 522 -10.84 5.70 -12.05
N GLY A 523 -10.14 6.19 -13.08
CA GLY A 523 -8.74 6.60 -12.99
C GLY A 523 -8.52 7.77 -12.03
N ILE A 524 -9.38 8.80 -12.07
CA ILE A 524 -9.34 9.94 -11.13
C ILE A 524 -9.64 9.46 -9.70
N PHE A 525 -10.56 8.51 -9.53
CA PHE A 525 -10.89 7.97 -8.22
C PHE A 525 -9.69 7.29 -7.54
N ASN A 526 -8.76 6.78 -8.33
CA ASN A 526 -7.50 6.21 -7.82
C ASN A 526 -6.62 7.25 -7.10
N PHE A 527 -6.74 8.54 -7.42
CA PHE A 527 -6.04 9.60 -6.65
C PHE A 527 -6.47 9.62 -5.18
N PHE A 528 -7.74 9.32 -4.90
CA PHE A 528 -8.26 9.27 -3.52
C PHE A 528 -7.84 8.00 -2.77
N ILE A 529 -7.17 7.08 -3.45
CA ILE A 529 -6.48 5.93 -2.86
C ILE A 529 -5.03 6.29 -2.55
N VAL A 530 -4.35 6.93 -3.50
CA VAL A 530 -2.92 7.20 -3.44
C VAL A 530 -2.58 8.38 -2.54
N LEU A 531 -3.36 9.48 -2.61
CA LEU A 531 -3.10 10.68 -1.82
C LEU A 531 -3.09 10.44 -0.30
N PRO A 532 -4.06 9.70 0.30
CA PRO A 532 -4.01 9.38 1.73
C PRO A 532 -2.83 8.50 2.11
N GLN A 533 -2.33 7.65 1.22
CA GLN A 533 -1.14 6.84 1.46
C GLN A 533 0.12 7.71 1.48
N ILE A 534 0.25 8.67 0.54
CA ILE A 534 1.35 9.65 0.55
C ILE A 534 1.31 10.49 1.82
N LEU A 535 0.11 10.95 2.21
CA LEU A 535 -0.05 11.69 3.47
C LEU A 535 0.37 10.84 4.66
N ALA A 536 -0.11 9.61 4.76
CA ALA A 536 0.24 8.69 5.84
C ALA A 536 1.76 8.45 5.90
N ALA A 537 2.40 8.18 4.75
CA ALA A 537 3.86 8.03 4.66
C ALA A 537 4.62 9.26 5.15
N SER A 538 4.06 10.47 4.93
CA SER A 538 4.72 11.72 5.29
C SER A 538 4.55 12.14 6.75
N ILE A 539 3.41 11.79 7.38
CA ILE A 539 3.08 12.31 8.72
C ILE A 539 3.12 11.26 9.83
N LEU A 540 2.93 9.98 9.52
CA LEU A 540 2.86 8.94 10.56
C LEU A 540 4.18 8.78 11.32
N GLY A 541 5.32 8.95 10.64
CA GLY A 541 6.62 8.93 11.31
C GLY A 541 6.74 10.00 12.39
N PHE A 542 6.37 11.25 12.05
CA PHE A 542 6.33 12.36 13.01
C PHE A 542 5.34 12.09 14.15
N ILE A 543 4.13 11.60 13.83
CA ILE A 543 3.11 11.31 14.84
C ILE A 543 3.60 10.23 15.81
N VAL A 544 4.14 9.12 15.29
CA VAL A 544 4.61 8.00 16.12
C VAL A 544 5.85 8.42 16.91
N GLY A 545 6.82 9.08 16.30
CA GLY A 545 8.05 9.48 16.97
C GLY A 545 7.89 10.59 18.01
N THR A 546 6.97 11.56 17.76
CA THR A 546 6.86 12.77 18.59
C THR A 546 5.64 12.77 19.51
N ILE A 547 4.48 12.25 19.03
CA ILE A 547 3.21 12.29 19.78
C ILE A 547 2.99 11.00 20.56
N PHE A 548 3.42 9.86 19.98
CA PHE A 548 3.21 8.53 20.57
C PHE A 548 4.48 7.94 21.19
N ASP A 549 5.51 8.74 21.42
CA ASP A 549 6.77 8.35 22.07
C ASP A 549 7.37 7.06 21.48
N GLY A 550 7.31 6.89 20.15
CA GLY A 550 7.81 5.74 19.43
C GLY A 550 6.91 4.49 19.49
N GLN A 551 5.76 4.55 20.17
CA GLN A 551 4.88 3.40 20.34
C GLN A 551 4.01 3.16 19.09
N ALA A 552 4.42 2.22 18.27
CA ALA A 552 3.77 1.86 16.99
C ALA A 552 2.32 1.41 17.14
N ILE A 553 1.93 0.84 18.31
CA ILE A 553 0.57 0.37 18.56
C ILE A 553 -0.48 1.48 18.42
N PHE A 554 -0.13 2.72 18.79
CA PHE A 554 -1.04 3.86 18.66
C PHE A 554 -1.30 4.26 17.20
N ALA A 555 -0.43 3.88 16.25
CA ALA A 555 -0.70 4.06 14.83
C ALA A 555 -1.85 3.14 14.36
N LEU A 556 -1.96 1.93 14.91
CA LEU A 556 -3.08 1.02 14.63
C LEU A 556 -4.39 1.54 15.25
N ILE A 557 -4.34 2.10 16.47
CA ILE A 557 -5.50 2.75 17.10
C ILE A 557 -5.95 3.94 16.27
N LEU A 558 -5.03 4.80 15.82
CA LEU A 558 -5.32 5.92 14.93
C LEU A 558 -5.99 5.44 13.64
N GLY A 559 -5.46 4.37 13.02
CA GLY A 559 -6.06 3.72 11.86
C GLY A 559 -7.50 3.26 12.14
N GLY A 560 -7.74 2.61 13.28
CA GLY A 560 -9.08 2.21 13.70
C GLY A 560 -10.03 3.41 13.90
N CYS A 561 -9.56 4.49 14.52
CA CYS A 561 -10.33 5.74 14.67
C CYS A 561 -10.69 6.36 13.31
N THR A 562 -9.76 6.36 12.35
CA THR A 562 -10.04 6.86 11.00
C THR A 562 -11.06 6.00 10.26
N TRP A 563 -11.09 4.67 10.48
CA TRP A 563 -12.15 3.80 9.94
C TRP A 563 -13.51 4.04 10.59
N ILE A 564 -13.58 4.34 11.89
CA ILE A 564 -14.85 4.74 12.54
C ILE A 564 -15.37 6.04 11.91
N LEU A 565 -14.48 7.00 11.69
CA LEU A 565 -14.83 8.26 11.01
C LEU A 565 -15.34 8.00 9.59
N ALA A 566 -14.64 7.16 8.81
CA ALA A 566 -15.06 6.76 7.48
C ALA A 566 -16.44 6.09 7.50
N ALA A 567 -16.70 5.19 8.46
CA ALA A 567 -17.99 4.52 8.62
C ALA A 567 -19.14 5.51 8.86
N GLY A 568 -18.90 6.56 9.65
CA GLY A 568 -19.89 7.64 9.84
C GLY A 568 -20.11 8.47 8.57
N LEU A 569 -19.03 8.80 7.86
CA LEU A 569 -19.06 9.60 6.63
C LEU A 569 -19.73 8.89 5.45
N VAL A 570 -19.76 7.54 5.43
CA VAL A 570 -20.47 6.76 4.40
C VAL A 570 -21.95 7.15 4.31
N PHE A 571 -22.60 7.49 5.43
CA PHE A 571 -24.02 7.86 5.43
C PHE A 571 -24.30 9.20 4.74
N LEU A 572 -23.28 10.04 4.55
CA LEU A 572 -23.41 11.30 3.81
C LEU A 572 -23.28 11.09 2.29
N VAL A 573 -22.94 9.89 1.84
CA VAL A 573 -22.79 9.57 0.42
C VAL A 573 -24.15 9.39 -0.24
N ASP A 574 -24.36 10.04 -1.38
CA ASP A 574 -25.56 9.84 -2.21
C ASP A 574 -25.37 8.60 -3.08
N ASP A 575 -26.11 7.52 -2.78
CA ASP A 575 -26.15 6.32 -3.60
C ASP A 575 -27.37 6.37 -4.53
N VAL A 576 -27.14 6.74 -5.78
CA VAL A 576 -28.20 6.99 -6.78
C VAL A 576 -29.00 5.72 -7.12
N ASP A 577 -28.40 4.55 -6.97
CA ASP A 577 -29.04 3.26 -7.23
C ASP A 577 -29.76 2.66 -6.00
N ASP A 578 -29.67 3.30 -4.83
CA ASP A 578 -30.35 2.84 -3.64
C ASP A 578 -31.87 2.93 -3.84
N PRO A 579 -32.65 1.85 -3.65
CA PRO A 579 -34.12 1.89 -3.73
C PRO A 579 -34.77 2.98 -2.85
N GLY A 580 -34.14 3.29 -1.70
CA GLY A 580 -34.58 4.35 -0.81
C GLY A 580 -34.33 5.77 -1.35
N HIS A 581 -33.37 5.97 -2.25
CA HIS A 581 -33.11 7.24 -2.91
C HIS A 581 -34.15 7.49 -4.01
N LYS A 582 -34.44 6.47 -4.82
CA LYS A 582 -35.46 6.53 -5.88
C LYS A 582 -36.87 6.83 -5.36
N ALA A 583 -37.17 6.42 -4.12
CA ALA A 583 -38.46 6.70 -3.47
C ALA A 583 -38.58 8.14 -2.92
N LYS A 584 -37.48 8.91 -2.82
CA LYS A 584 -37.50 10.30 -2.36
C LYS A 584 -37.57 11.31 -3.51
N GLU A 585 -37.19 10.90 -4.73
CA GLU A 585 -37.27 11.72 -5.94
C GLU A 585 -38.56 11.50 -6.74
N ALA A 586 -39.32 10.45 -6.44
CA ALA A 586 -40.65 10.18 -7.00
C ALA A 586 -41.74 10.75 -6.08
#